data_922d1ba9c585ba92cf8ee3fcecf68c05
#
_entry.id   922d1ba9c585ba92cf8ee3fcecf68c05
#
_cell.length_a   1.000
_cell.length_b   1.000
_cell.length_c   1.000
_cell.angle_alpha   90.00
_cell.angle_beta   90.00
_cell.angle_gamma   90.00
#
_symmetry.space_group_name_H-M   'P 1'
#
loop_
_entity.id
_entity.type
_entity.pdbx_description
1 polymer ?
#
loop_
_entity_poly.entity_id
_entity_poly.type
_entity_poly.pdbx_seq_one_letter_code
_entity_poly.pdbx_strand_id
1 'polypeptide(L)'
;SSAVAIGLNEIVNNPLVPEKFAEITGNPIKVTNPQSNDMAFLRTSLVPSALNIVSNNIKRGEKDLALFEIGNIFNLINNGEVKSFDDFKEEANIILLITGYKTFRKWYSKTEKYDIYALKGVVNSFLRKISLDNSLIDLYNDVQNSIYEYNFAKCLNKSVLGFGGKVKNSVLKKFDIDQEVFCFEFDLMKLSNISRGNKTYSVPLKFPKVNRDFAFIFDSSVPYDEVKSFIKKNASPLLKSVSLFDLFEKGDIEENKKSMAFNLEFYDFSRTLTEDEVDRDFQNLITLISNKFNASLRGN
;
A
#
# COMPACT_ATOMS: atom_id res chain seq x y z
N SER A 1 -18.88 -7.66 -1.48
CA SER A 1 -17.43 -7.79 -1.26
C SER A 1 -16.86 -6.47 -0.76
N SER A 2 -15.88 -6.49 0.16
CA SER A 2 -15.23 -5.28 0.70
C SER A 2 -14.46 -4.51 -0.38
N ALA A 3 -13.97 -5.19 -1.40
CA ALA A 3 -13.27 -4.60 -2.55
C ALA A 3 -14.23 -3.82 -3.46
N VAL A 4 -15.42 -4.37 -3.74
CA VAL A 4 -16.48 -3.64 -4.48
C VAL A 4 -16.87 -2.35 -3.76
N ALA A 5 -16.97 -2.38 -2.42
CA ALA A 5 -17.37 -1.22 -1.62
C ALA A 5 -16.34 -0.07 -1.63
N ILE A 6 -15.13 -0.29 -2.14
CA ILE A 6 -14.09 0.73 -2.33
C ILE A 6 -13.89 1.10 -3.82
N GLY A 7 -14.78 0.64 -4.70
CA GLY A 7 -14.80 1.02 -6.12
C GLY A 7 -13.99 0.12 -7.06
N LEU A 8 -13.63 -1.11 -6.65
CA LEU A 8 -12.95 -2.07 -7.52
C LEU A 8 -13.96 -2.99 -8.20
N ASN A 9 -13.68 -3.36 -9.45
CA ASN A 9 -14.45 -4.33 -10.22
C ASN A 9 -13.81 -5.72 -10.10
N GLU A 10 -14.65 -6.73 -9.90
CA GLU A 10 -14.19 -8.11 -9.81
C GLU A 10 -13.83 -8.67 -11.18
N ILE A 11 -12.69 -9.36 -11.25
CA ILE A 11 -12.30 -10.18 -12.38
C ILE A 11 -12.12 -11.62 -11.94
N VAL A 12 -12.32 -12.55 -12.83
CA VAL A 12 -12.15 -13.99 -12.59
C VAL A 12 -11.33 -14.58 -13.72
N ASN A 13 -10.19 -15.16 -13.38
CA ASN A 13 -9.28 -15.79 -14.33
C ASN A 13 -9.15 -17.29 -14.06
N ASN A 14 -8.81 -18.02 -15.13
CA ASN A 14 -8.41 -19.41 -15.01
C ASN A 14 -7.07 -19.50 -14.22
N PRO A 15 -6.92 -20.44 -13.28
CA PRO A 15 -5.65 -20.68 -12.60
C PRO A 15 -4.58 -21.29 -13.50
N LEU A 16 -4.97 -21.83 -14.66
CA LEU A 16 -4.06 -22.32 -15.68
C LEU A 16 -3.63 -21.18 -16.60
N VAL A 17 -2.35 -21.06 -16.81
CA VAL A 17 -1.74 -19.96 -17.56
C VAL A 17 -0.68 -20.50 -18.54
N PRO A 18 -0.32 -19.75 -19.60
CA PRO A 18 0.79 -20.12 -20.47
C PRO A 18 2.14 -19.97 -19.72
N GLU A 19 3.13 -20.75 -20.16
CA GLU A 19 4.49 -20.76 -19.60
C GLU A 19 5.08 -19.35 -19.41
N LYS A 20 5.00 -18.54 -20.46
CA LYS A 20 5.52 -17.15 -20.46
C LYS A 20 4.95 -16.23 -19.34
N PHE A 21 3.78 -16.57 -18.79
CA PHE A 21 3.16 -15.85 -17.67
C PHE A 21 3.55 -16.47 -16.34
N ALA A 22 3.61 -17.79 -16.30
CA ALA A 22 3.93 -18.54 -15.09
C ALA A 22 5.36 -18.27 -14.60
N GLU A 23 6.32 -18.15 -15.52
CA GLU A 23 7.74 -17.90 -15.22
C GLU A 23 8.02 -16.49 -14.65
N ILE A 24 7.08 -15.53 -14.78
CA ILE A 24 7.29 -14.15 -14.29
C ILE A 24 7.40 -14.12 -12.76
N THR A 25 6.73 -15.02 -12.06
CA THR A 25 6.48 -14.93 -10.62
C THR A 25 7.08 -16.06 -9.78
N GLY A 26 7.69 -17.06 -10.40
CA GLY A 26 8.31 -18.16 -9.64
C GLY A 26 8.52 -19.43 -10.46
N ASN A 27 8.61 -20.56 -9.78
CA ASN A 27 8.75 -21.88 -10.38
C ASN A 27 7.36 -22.52 -10.53
N PRO A 28 6.73 -22.46 -11.71
CA PRO A 28 5.38 -22.92 -11.90
C PRO A 28 5.30 -24.44 -12.01
N ILE A 29 4.14 -25.00 -11.64
CA ILE A 29 3.82 -26.41 -11.79
C ILE A 29 3.28 -26.64 -13.19
N LYS A 30 3.93 -27.53 -13.95
CA LYS A 30 3.49 -27.93 -15.29
C LYS A 30 2.39 -28.98 -15.19
N VAL A 31 1.33 -28.81 -15.98
CA VAL A 31 0.24 -29.78 -16.11
C VAL A 31 0.65 -30.87 -17.10
N THR A 32 0.45 -32.14 -16.74
CA THR A 32 0.91 -33.30 -17.54
C THR A 32 0.21 -33.37 -18.90
N ASN A 33 -1.10 -33.14 -18.95
CA ASN A 33 -1.90 -33.22 -20.19
C ASN A 33 -2.74 -31.94 -20.34
N PRO A 34 -2.14 -30.77 -20.69
CA PRO A 34 -2.88 -29.53 -20.80
C PRO A 34 -3.79 -29.57 -22.05
N GLN A 35 -4.97 -28.94 -21.94
CA GLN A 35 -5.90 -28.82 -23.08
C GLN A 35 -5.35 -27.93 -24.19
N SER A 36 -4.48 -26.98 -23.84
CA SER A 36 -3.78 -26.08 -24.77
C SER A 36 -2.49 -25.57 -24.14
N ASN A 37 -1.60 -24.99 -24.96
CA ASN A 37 -0.39 -24.33 -24.48
C ASN A 37 -0.69 -23.11 -23.59
N ASP A 38 -1.86 -22.50 -23.73
CA ASP A 38 -2.29 -21.37 -22.90
C ASP A 38 -2.77 -21.82 -21.50
N MET A 39 -2.90 -23.12 -21.25
CA MET A 39 -3.34 -23.73 -20.00
C MET A 39 -2.34 -24.79 -19.49
N ALA A 40 -1.05 -24.58 -19.76
CA ALA A 40 -0.04 -25.61 -19.50
C ALA A 40 0.57 -25.55 -18.08
N PHE A 41 0.38 -24.47 -17.34
CA PHE A 41 0.99 -24.25 -16.03
C PHE A 41 0.01 -23.70 -15.01
N LEU A 42 0.17 -24.08 -13.75
CA LEU A 42 -0.53 -23.47 -12.62
C LEU A 42 0.16 -22.13 -12.26
N ARG A 43 -0.64 -21.09 -12.02
CA ARG A 43 -0.14 -19.76 -11.67
C ARG A 43 0.44 -19.71 -10.25
N THR A 44 1.58 -19.03 -10.09
CA THR A 44 2.25 -18.80 -8.80
C THR A 44 1.90 -17.45 -8.17
N SER A 45 1.16 -16.58 -8.87
CA SER A 45 0.66 -15.27 -8.44
C SER A 45 -0.53 -14.88 -9.30
N LEU A 46 -1.38 -14.00 -8.78
CA LEU A 46 -2.51 -13.43 -9.53
C LEU A 46 -2.08 -12.32 -10.50
N VAL A 47 -0.87 -11.77 -10.34
CA VAL A 47 -0.39 -10.60 -11.10
C VAL A 47 -0.36 -10.84 -12.61
N PRO A 48 0.22 -11.92 -13.17
CA PRO A 48 0.26 -12.12 -14.62
C PRO A 48 -1.12 -12.24 -15.25
N SER A 49 -2.04 -12.94 -14.60
CA SER A 49 -3.43 -13.08 -15.07
C SER A 49 -4.15 -11.73 -15.10
N ALA A 50 -3.98 -10.92 -14.04
CA ALA A 50 -4.56 -9.58 -13.96
C ALA A 50 -3.96 -8.63 -15.02
N LEU A 51 -2.64 -8.70 -15.28
CA LEU A 51 -2.00 -7.92 -16.35
C LEU A 51 -2.53 -8.29 -17.74
N ASN A 52 -2.81 -9.57 -17.99
CA ASN A 52 -3.43 -10.01 -19.24
C ASN A 52 -4.84 -9.42 -19.42
N ILE A 53 -5.63 -9.33 -18.36
CA ILE A 53 -6.94 -8.65 -18.39
C ILE A 53 -6.78 -7.15 -18.68
N VAL A 54 -5.81 -6.48 -18.06
CA VAL A 54 -5.49 -5.06 -18.32
C VAL A 54 -5.18 -4.87 -19.82
N SER A 55 -4.28 -5.69 -20.38
CA SER A 55 -3.92 -5.65 -21.82
C SER A 55 -5.16 -5.79 -22.71
N ASN A 56 -6.02 -6.76 -22.42
CA ASN A 56 -7.23 -7.00 -23.22
C ASN A 56 -8.23 -5.84 -23.15
N ASN A 57 -8.36 -5.19 -21.99
CA ASN A 57 -9.23 -4.02 -21.83
C ASN A 57 -8.65 -2.80 -22.58
N ILE A 58 -7.34 -2.55 -22.45
CA ILE A 58 -6.66 -1.45 -23.18
C ILE A 58 -6.85 -1.61 -24.69
N LYS A 59 -6.72 -2.83 -25.24
CA LYS A 59 -6.95 -3.12 -26.66
C LYS A 59 -8.40 -2.84 -27.12
N ARG A 60 -9.34 -2.83 -26.16
CA ARG A 60 -10.76 -2.48 -26.40
C ARG A 60 -11.08 -1.00 -26.12
N GLY A 61 -10.07 -0.19 -25.75
CA GLY A 61 -10.22 1.22 -25.48
C GLY A 61 -10.42 1.58 -24.00
N GLU A 62 -10.61 0.58 -23.11
CA GLU A 62 -10.79 0.80 -21.68
C GLU A 62 -9.41 0.87 -20.99
N LYS A 63 -8.99 2.08 -20.65
CA LYS A 63 -7.64 2.34 -20.08
C LYS A 63 -7.64 2.60 -18.59
N ASP A 64 -8.77 3.01 -18.02
CA ASP A 64 -8.91 3.45 -16.64
C ASP A 64 -9.56 2.32 -15.83
N LEU A 65 -8.73 1.50 -15.18
CA LEU A 65 -9.18 0.28 -14.54
C LEU A 65 -8.83 0.25 -13.05
N ALA A 66 -9.80 -0.20 -12.26
CA ALA A 66 -9.65 -0.50 -10.85
C ALA A 66 -10.26 -1.89 -10.61
N LEU A 67 -9.40 -2.90 -10.42
CA LEU A 67 -9.75 -4.31 -10.48
C LEU A 67 -9.34 -5.05 -9.21
N PHE A 68 -10.03 -6.15 -8.91
CA PHE A 68 -9.58 -7.14 -7.92
C PHE A 68 -9.93 -8.56 -8.38
N GLU A 69 -9.17 -9.51 -7.91
CA GLU A 69 -9.44 -10.94 -8.04
C GLU A 69 -9.18 -11.66 -6.74
N ILE A 70 -10.04 -12.61 -6.39
CA ILE A 70 -9.77 -13.61 -5.36
C ILE A 70 -9.58 -14.94 -6.08
N GLY A 71 -8.43 -15.58 -5.85
CA GLY A 71 -8.13 -16.82 -6.54
C GLY A 71 -6.98 -17.58 -5.89
N ASN A 72 -6.84 -18.84 -6.29
CA ASN A 72 -5.79 -19.70 -5.80
C ASN A 72 -4.52 -19.55 -6.63
N ILE A 73 -3.39 -19.60 -5.95
CA ILE A 73 -2.04 -19.71 -6.49
C ILE A 73 -1.39 -21.00 -6.01
N PHE A 74 -0.37 -21.47 -6.72
CA PHE A 74 0.23 -22.77 -6.50
C PHE A 74 1.75 -22.65 -6.48
N ASN A 75 2.37 -22.98 -5.36
CA ASN A 75 3.81 -22.87 -5.17
C ASN A 75 4.42 -24.23 -4.85
N LEU A 76 5.49 -24.60 -5.53
CA LEU A 76 6.29 -25.78 -5.17
C LEU A 76 6.90 -25.57 -3.78
N ILE A 77 6.82 -26.61 -2.94
CA ILE A 77 7.48 -26.62 -1.63
C ILE A 77 8.97 -26.93 -1.81
N ASN A 78 9.30 -27.83 -2.72
CA ASN A 78 10.67 -28.18 -3.06
C ASN A 78 10.89 -27.98 -4.56
N ASN A 79 12.13 -27.66 -4.97
CA ASN A 79 12.49 -27.50 -6.40
C ASN A 79 12.57 -28.83 -7.15
N GLY A 80 11.58 -29.74 -6.97
CA GLY A 80 11.52 -31.05 -7.56
C GLY A 80 10.28 -31.28 -8.42
N GLU A 81 10.20 -32.49 -9.00
CA GLU A 81 8.97 -32.93 -9.68
C GLU A 81 7.83 -33.14 -8.68
N VAL A 82 6.63 -32.74 -9.06
CA VAL A 82 5.41 -33.01 -8.28
C VAL A 82 5.06 -34.50 -8.43
N LYS A 83 5.11 -35.24 -7.32
CA LYS A 83 4.74 -36.66 -7.23
C LYS A 83 3.50 -36.90 -6.36
N SER A 84 3.22 -35.95 -5.46
CA SER A 84 2.09 -35.99 -4.55
C SER A 84 1.50 -34.61 -4.32
N PHE A 85 0.33 -34.55 -3.68
CA PHE A 85 -0.29 -33.29 -3.26
C PHE A 85 0.51 -32.54 -2.17
N ASP A 86 1.44 -33.21 -1.48
CA ASP A 86 2.30 -32.62 -0.45
C ASP A 86 3.51 -31.90 -1.04
N ASP A 87 3.77 -31.99 -2.34
CA ASP A 87 4.92 -31.39 -3.01
C ASP A 87 4.68 -29.90 -3.38
N PHE A 88 3.42 -29.45 -3.29
CA PHE A 88 3.06 -28.07 -3.58
C PHE A 88 2.04 -27.54 -2.57
N LYS A 89 1.97 -26.21 -2.48
CA LYS A 89 1.04 -25.48 -1.63
C LYS A 89 0.04 -24.72 -2.50
N GLU A 90 -1.24 -24.94 -2.23
CA GLU A 90 -2.33 -24.11 -2.76
C GLU A 90 -2.68 -23.03 -1.75
N GLU A 91 -2.66 -21.78 -2.18
CA GLU A 91 -2.92 -20.62 -1.32
C GLU A 91 -3.97 -19.72 -1.96
N ALA A 92 -4.92 -19.26 -1.17
CA ALA A 92 -5.91 -18.27 -1.60
C ALA A 92 -5.36 -16.88 -1.43
N ASN A 93 -5.29 -16.12 -2.53
CA ASN A 93 -4.81 -14.75 -2.55
C ASN A 93 -5.90 -13.77 -3.03
N ILE A 94 -5.72 -12.51 -2.72
CA ILE A 94 -6.45 -11.40 -3.34
C ILE A 94 -5.46 -10.41 -3.94
N ILE A 95 -5.69 -10.02 -5.21
CA ILE A 95 -4.99 -8.92 -5.85
C ILE A 95 -5.90 -7.70 -5.95
N LEU A 96 -5.35 -6.52 -5.69
CA LEU A 96 -5.92 -5.21 -5.94
C LEU A 96 -5.06 -4.54 -7.01
N LEU A 97 -5.66 -4.04 -8.09
CA LEU A 97 -4.94 -3.47 -9.23
C LEU A 97 -5.60 -2.17 -9.69
N ILE A 98 -4.78 -1.16 -9.96
CA ILE A 98 -5.22 0.11 -10.52
C ILE A 98 -4.30 0.55 -11.66
N THR A 99 -4.87 1.19 -12.69
CA THR A 99 -4.13 1.74 -13.82
C THR A 99 -4.94 2.83 -14.52
N GLY A 100 -4.26 3.75 -15.22
CA GLY A 100 -4.88 4.86 -15.94
C GLY A 100 -5.20 6.05 -15.03
N TYR A 101 -6.37 6.61 -15.20
CA TYR A 101 -6.84 7.78 -14.46
C TYR A 101 -7.82 7.41 -13.35
N LYS A 102 -7.67 8.07 -12.20
CA LYS A 102 -8.53 7.91 -11.03
C LYS A 102 -9.90 8.54 -11.23
N THR A 103 -9.98 9.62 -12.00
CA THR A 103 -11.21 10.36 -12.27
C THR A 103 -11.36 10.62 -13.75
N PHE A 104 -12.59 10.46 -14.27
CA PHE A 104 -12.90 10.88 -15.62
C PHE A 104 -12.62 12.38 -15.80
N ARG A 105 -12.10 12.75 -16.97
CA ARG A 105 -11.86 14.15 -17.34
C ARG A 105 -13.16 14.95 -17.26
N LYS A 106 -13.21 15.91 -16.34
CA LYS A 106 -14.32 16.84 -16.17
C LYS A 106 -13.83 18.26 -16.45
N TRP A 107 -14.70 19.13 -16.93
CA TRP A 107 -14.34 20.52 -17.23
C TRP A 107 -13.90 21.32 -15.98
N TYR A 108 -14.31 20.88 -14.79
CA TYR A 108 -14.05 21.55 -13.50
C TYR A 108 -13.01 20.84 -12.61
N SER A 109 -12.42 19.75 -13.05
CA SER A 109 -11.41 19.04 -12.25
C SER A 109 -10.21 18.65 -13.10
N LYS A 110 -9.01 18.75 -12.50
CA LYS A 110 -7.80 18.19 -13.10
C LYS A 110 -7.89 16.67 -13.12
N THR A 111 -7.43 16.09 -14.20
CA THR A 111 -7.29 14.64 -14.33
C THR A 111 -6.10 14.18 -13.51
N GLU A 112 -6.31 13.26 -12.59
CA GLU A 112 -5.25 12.66 -11.79
C GLU A 112 -5.01 11.22 -12.25
N LYS A 113 -3.77 10.88 -12.56
CA LYS A 113 -3.37 9.50 -12.81
C LYS A 113 -3.27 8.74 -11.49
N TYR A 114 -3.50 7.45 -11.57
CA TYR A 114 -3.12 6.57 -10.47
C TYR A 114 -1.61 6.57 -10.29
N ASP A 115 -1.19 6.55 -9.04
CA ASP A 115 0.20 6.48 -8.59
C ASP A 115 0.34 5.48 -7.42
N ILE A 116 1.53 5.38 -6.85
CA ILE A 116 1.78 4.49 -5.71
C ILE A 116 1.01 4.92 -4.46
N TYR A 117 0.76 6.21 -4.28
CA TYR A 117 -0.01 6.70 -3.13
C TYR A 117 -1.49 6.36 -3.28
N ALA A 118 -2.02 6.38 -4.51
CA ALA A 118 -3.36 5.89 -4.81
C ALA A 118 -3.49 4.40 -4.51
N LEU A 119 -2.51 3.57 -4.91
CA LEU A 119 -2.48 2.15 -4.54
C LEU A 119 -2.46 1.96 -3.02
N LYS A 120 -1.60 2.70 -2.31
CA LYS A 120 -1.55 2.67 -0.84
C LYS A 120 -2.90 3.06 -0.21
N GLY A 121 -3.57 4.05 -0.79
CA GLY A 121 -4.94 4.46 -0.41
C GLY A 121 -5.97 3.35 -0.59
N VAL A 122 -5.95 2.64 -1.73
CA VAL A 122 -6.80 1.48 -2.01
C VAL A 122 -6.55 0.35 -1.02
N VAL A 123 -5.28 -0.02 -0.81
CA VAL A 123 -4.86 -1.06 0.14
C VAL A 123 -5.33 -0.73 1.56
N ASN A 124 -5.11 0.50 2.04
CA ASN A 124 -5.54 0.92 3.37
C ASN A 124 -7.08 0.96 3.48
N SER A 125 -7.78 1.35 2.42
CA SER A 125 -9.25 1.35 2.38
C SER A 125 -9.81 -0.07 2.44
N PHE A 126 -9.19 -1.02 1.74
CA PHE A 126 -9.53 -2.43 1.82
C PHE A 126 -9.32 -2.97 3.24
N LEU A 127 -8.16 -2.73 3.85
CA LEU A 127 -7.86 -3.17 5.22
C LEU A 127 -8.84 -2.58 6.24
N ARG A 128 -9.20 -1.30 6.12
CA ARG A 128 -10.25 -0.67 6.95
C ARG A 128 -11.60 -1.37 6.82
N LYS A 129 -11.99 -1.74 5.61
CA LYS A 129 -13.27 -2.45 5.38
C LYS A 129 -13.31 -3.82 6.04
N ILE A 130 -12.17 -4.49 6.17
CA ILE A 130 -12.05 -5.78 6.86
C ILE A 130 -11.59 -5.64 8.33
N SER A 131 -11.50 -4.39 8.86
CA SER A 131 -11.14 -4.06 10.25
C SER A 131 -9.73 -4.48 10.67
N LEU A 132 -8.75 -4.30 9.77
CA LEU A 132 -7.32 -4.65 9.99
C LEU A 132 -6.35 -3.48 9.82
N ASP A 133 -6.82 -2.24 9.67
CA ASP A 133 -6.00 -1.07 9.30
C ASP A 133 -5.04 -0.57 10.39
N ASN A 134 -5.34 -0.81 11.66
CA ASN A 134 -4.58 -0.20 12.77
C ASN A 134 -3.39 -1.03 13.27
N SER A 135 -3.27 -2.27 12.84
CA SER A 135 -2.27 -3.22 13.36
C SER A 135 -1.11 -3.49 12.39
N LEU A 136 -1.20 -3.02 11.16
CA LEU A 136 -0.24 -3.35 10.11
C LEU A 136 0.77 -2.23 9.87
N ILE A 137 2.03 -2.62 9.72
CA ILE A 137 3.17 -1.74 9.43
C ILE A 137 3.51 -1.83 7.94
N ASP A 138 3.84 -0.69 7.32
CA ASP A 138 4.38 -0.64 5.97
C ASP A 138 5.90 -0.83 6.01
N LEU A 139 6.42 -1.75 5.20
CA LEU A 139 7.84 -1.88 4.88
C LEU A 139 8.05 -1.53 3.40
N TYR A 140 9.06 -0.72 3.11
CA TYR A 140 9.33 -0.22 1.77
C TYR A 140 10.57 -0.86 1.19
N ASN A 141 10.48 -1.34 -0.05
CA ASN A 141 11.58 -1.95 -0.82
C ASN A 141 12.30 -3.14 -0.15
N ASP A 142 11.74 -3.68 0.93
CA ASP A 142 12.35 -4.78 1.68
C ASP A 142 12.10 -6.15 1.04
N VAL A 143 11.17 -6.23 0.08
CA VAL A 143 10.88 -7.46 -0.64
C VAL A 143 11.62 -7.43 -1.96
N GLN A 144 12.69 -8.24 -2.09
CA GLN A 144 13.32 -8.46 -3.38
C GLN A 144 12.31 -9.09 -4.33
N ASN A 145 12.01 -8.39 -5.42
CA ASN A 145 11.01 -8.83 -6.37
C ASN A 145 11.40 -8.48 -7.80
N SER A 146 11.20 -9.43 -8.73
CA SER A 146 11.49 -9.26 -10.15
C SER A 146 10.44 -8.42 -10.88
N ILE A 147 9.23 -8.29 -10.32
CA ILE A 147 8.05 -7.69 -10.97
C ILE A 147 8.00 -6.18 -10.78
N TYR A 148 8.33 -5.68 -9.57
CA TYR A 148 8.11 -4.30 -9.19
C TYR A 148 9.35 -3.43 -9.34
N GLU A 149 9.17 -2.19 -9.83
CA GLU A 149 10.20 -1.16 -9.88
C GLU A 149 10.50 -0.64 -8.47
N TYR A 150 9.45 -0.36 -7.71
CA TYR A 150 9.47 -0.11 -6.28
C TYR A 150 8.22 -0.73 -5.64
N ASN A 151 8.36 -1.16 -4.40
CA ASN A 151 7.31 -1.90 -3.72
C ASN A 151 7.19 -1.50 -2.25
N PHE A 152 6.07 -1.89 -1.66
CA PHE A 152 5.86 -1.89 -0.22
C PHE A 152 5.14 -3.17 0.21
N ALA A 153 5.35 -3.57 1.45
CA ALA A 153 4.69 -4.72 2.05
C ALA A 153 3.86 -4.31 3.25
N LYS A 154 2.77 -5.02 3.50
CA LYS A 154 2.00 -4.95 4.75
C LYS A 154 2.42 -6.07 5.66
N CYS A 155 2.85 -5.72 6.87
CA CYS A 155 3.43 -6.66 7.83
C CYS A 155 2.73 -6.60 9.18
N LEU A 156 2.67 -7.74 9.84
CA LEU A 156 2.27 -7.89 11.24
C LEU A 156 3.34 -8.74 11.96
N ASN A 157 3.93 -8.22 13.03
CA ASN A 157 4.94 -8.94 13.81
C ASN A 157 6.05 -9.58 12.96
N LYS A 158 6.59 -8.83 11.98
CA LYS A 158 7.59 -9.27 10.99
C LYS A 158 7.08 -10.28 9.94
N SER A 159 5.83 -10.73 10.00
CA SER A 159 5.24 -11.57 8.96
C SER A 159 4.69 -10.70 7.83
N VAL A 160 5.13 -10.95 6.62
CA VAL A 160 4.60 -10.30 5.40
C VAL A 160 3.23 -10.93 5.08
N LEU A 161 2.21 -10.09 5.04
CA LEU A 161 0.83 -10.48 4.72
C LEU A 161 0.49 -10.28 3.25
N GLY A 162 1.20 -9.38 2.61
CA GLY A 162 1.08 -9.06 1.21
C GLY A 162 2.09 -8.00 0.82
N PHE A 163 2.34 -7.90 -0.46
CA PHE A 163 3.22 -6.91 -1.04
C PHE A 163 2.76 -6.50 -2.43
N GLY A 164 3.25 -5.36 -2.88
CA GLY A 164 2.92 -4.84 -4.21
C GLY A 164 3.59 -3.50 -4.46
N GLY A 165 3.33 -2.94 -5.63
CA GLY A 165 3.96 -1.70 -6.03
C GLY A 165 3.67 -1.33 -7.47
N LYS A 166 4.56 -0.53 -8.06
CA LYS A 166 4.58 -0.20 -9.47
C LYS A 166 5.21 -1.35 -10.27
N VAL A 167 4.48 -1.90 -11.21
CA VAL A 167 4.99 -2.96 -12.09
C VAL A 167 6.07 -2.40 -13.02
N LYS A 168 7.19 -3.12 -13.17
CA LYS A 168 8.31 -2.74 -14.06
C LYS A 168 7.86 -2.66 -15.52
N ASN A 169 8.36 -1.68 -16.24
CA ASN A 169 8.10 -1.54 -17.67
C ASN A 169 8.54 -2.78 -18.48
N SER A 170 9.61 -3.46 -18.07
CA SER A 170 10.06 -4.72 -18.71
C SER A 170 9.05 -5.85 -18.59
N VAL A 171 8.27 -5.88 -17.51
CA VAL A 171 7.16 -6.82 -17.32
C VAL A 171 5.95 -6.39 -18.13
N LEU A 172 5.55 -5.11 -18.07
CA LEU A 172 4.40 -4.56 -18.80
C LEU A 172 4.52 -4.77 -20.31
N LYS A 173 5.71 -4.62 -20.88
CA LYS A 173 5.99 -4.88 -22.30
C LYS A 173 5.70 -6.32 -22.73
N LYS A 174 5.82 -7.31 -21.84
CA LYS A 174 5.47 -8.72 -22.14
C LYS A 174 3.95 -8.90 -22.35
N PHE A 175 3.15 -7.94 -21.92
CA PHE A 175 1.68 -7.92 -22.05
C PHE A 175 1.17 -6.85 -23.02
N ASP A 176 2.04 -6.15 -23.78
CA ASP A 176 1.69 -5.03 -24.66
C ASP A 176 0.99 -3.89 -23.88
N ILE A 177 1.45 -3.56 -22.69
CA ILE A 177 0.91 -2.48 -21.85
C ILE A 177 1.89 -1.31 -21.86
N ASP A 178 1.42 -0.13 -22.33
CA ASP A 178 2.21 1.10 -22.46
C ASP A 178 1.92 2.12 -21.34
N GLN A 179 1.07 1.78 -20.38
CA GLN A 179 0.73 2.64 -19.23
C GLN A 179 1.16 2.02 -17.91
N GLU A 180 1.32 2.87 -16.89
CA GLU A 180 1.70 2.43 -15.55
C GLU A 180 0.60 1.58 -14.91
N VAL A 181 1.00 0.48 -14.28
CA VAL A 181 0.13 -0.41 -13.53
C VAL A 181 0.65 -0.55 -12.11
N PHE A 182 -0.26 -0.43 -11.15
CA PHE A 182 0.03 -0.59 -9.74
C PHE A 182 -0.84 -1.73 -9.20
N CYS A 183 -0.23 -2.68 -8.51
CA CYS A 183 -0.98 -3.78 -7.92
C CYS A 183 -0.40 -4.21 -6.58
N PHE A 184 -1.26 -4.83 -5.77
CA PHE A 184 -0.92 -5.33 -4.45
C PHE A 184 -1.62 -6.67 -4.23
N GLU A 185 -0.86 -7.69 -3.85
CA GLU A 185 -1.37 -9.04 -3.61
C GLU A 185 -1.23 -9.42 -2.14
N PHE A 186 -2.33 -9.90 -1.54
CA PHE A 186 -2.39 -10.39 -0.16
C PHE A 186 -2.61 -11.91 -0.12
N ASP A 187 -1.98 -12.55 0.85
CA ASP A 187 -2.32 -13.89 1.31
C ASP A 187 -3.57 -13.83 2.20
N LEU A 188 -4.68 -14.39 1.72
CA LEU A 188 -5.96 -14.36 2.42
C LEU A 188 -5.95 -15.21 3.69
N MET A 189 -5.19 -16.31 3.71
CA MET A 189 -5.09 -17.16 4.90
C MET A 189 -4.41 -16.41 6.03
N LYS A 190 -3.31 -15.71 5.73
CA LYS A 190 -2.64 -14.85 6.72
C LYS A 190 -3.55 -13.73 7.21
N LEU A 191 -4.29 -13.06 6.29
CA LEU A 191 -5.25 -12.03 6.68
C LEU A 191 -6.39 -12.58 7.56
N SER A 192 -6.89 -13.78 7.28
CA SER A 192 -8.00 -14.39 8.03
C SER A 192 -7.61 -14.78 9.46
N ASN A 193 -6.34 -15.10 9.68
CA ASN A 193 -5.80 -15.49 10.98
C ASN A 193 -5.51 -14.31 11.91
N ILE A 194 -5.64 -13.08 11.42
CA ILE A 194 -5.46 -11.89 12.27
C ILE A 194 -6.72 -11.66 13.10
N SER A 195 -6.53 -11.54 14.41
CA SER A 195 -7.61 -11.17 15.32
C SER A 195 -8.15 -9.80 14.96
N ARG A 196 -9.41 -9.74 14.56
CA ARG A 196 -10.09 -8.48 14.25
C ARG A 196 -10.48 -7.81 15.56
N GLY A 197 -10.05 -6.57 15.75
CA GLY A 197 -10.51 -5.76 16.86
C GLY A 197 -12.03 -5.57 16.80
N ASN A 198 -12.72 -5.69 17.92
CA ASN A 198 -14.12 -5.32 18.00
C ASN A 198 -14.28 -3.83 17.70
N LYS A 199 -15.13 -3.47 16.76
CA LYS A 199 -15.51 -2.07 16.57
C LYS A 199 -16.29 -1.62 17.79
N THR A 200 -15.66 -0.84 18.63
CA THR A 200 -16.33 -0.20 19.77
C THR A 200 -16.89 1.15 19.32
N TYR A 201 -18.13 1.41 19.69
CA TYR A 201 -18.71 2.74 19.52
C TYR A 201 -17.93 3.73 20.41
N SER A 202 -17.46 4.82 19.81
CA SER A 202 -16.92 5.96 20.55
C SER A 202 -17.89 7.14 20.44
N VAL A 203 -18.16 7.77 21.56
CA VAL A 203 -18.99 8.99 21.60
C VAL A 203 -18.28 10.06 20.76
N PRO A 204 -19.01 10.78 19.88
CA PRO A 204 -18.44 11.89 19.14
C PRO A 204 -17.81 12.93 20.08
N LEU A 205 -16.68 13.49 19.64
CA LEU A 205 -15.98 14.50 20.42
C LEU A 205 -16.87 15.71 20.66
N LYS A 206 -17.04 16.09 21.92
CA LYS A 206 -17.86 17.24 22.35
C LYS A 206 -17.04 18.53 22.52
N PHE A 207 -15.74 18.39 22.71
CA PHE A 207 -14.85 19.52 22.99
C PHE A 207 -14.04 19.91 21.76
N PRO A 208 -13.63 21.18 21.61
CA PRO A 208 -12.87 21.64 20.45
C PRO A 208 -11.50 20.97 20.40
N LYS A 209 -11.04 20.74 19.17
CA LYS A 209 -9.68 20.28 18.87
C LYS A 209 -8.74 21.49 18.78
N VAL A 210 -7.52 21.31 19.22
CA VAL A 210 -6.44 22.27 19.04
C VAL A 210 -5.47 21.72 18.01
N ASN A 211 -5.19 22.51 16.97
CA ASN A 211 -4.24 22.16 15.92
C ASN A 211 -2.96 22.97 16.09
N ARG A 212 -1.82 22.34 15.83
CA ARG A 212 -0.50 22.99 15.74
C ARG A 212 0.20 22.51 14.48
N ASP A 213 0.67 23.47 13.70
CA ASP A 213 1.42 23.23 12.49
C ASP A 213 2.88 23.57 12.71
N PHE A 214 3.76 22.79 12.13
CA PHE A 214 5.18 23.08 12.09
C PHE A 214 5.82 22.46 10.84
N ALA A 215 6.91 23.05 10.39
CA ALA A 215 7.72 22.51 9.32
C ALA A 215 9.17 22.38 9.76
N PHE A 216 9.78 21.25 9.49
CA PHE A 216 11.19 21.02 9.73
C PHE A 216 11.93 20.70 8.44
N ILE A 217 13.18 21.12 8.38
CA ILE A 217 14.14 20.75 7.35
C ILE A 217 14.92 19.54 7.86
N PHE A 218 14.73 18.41 7.21
CA PHE A 218 15.39 17.13 7.50
C PHE A 218 16.42 16.79 6.43
N ASP A 219 17.32 15.90 6.73
CA ASP A 219 18.08 15.17 5.71
C ASP A 219 17.12 14.39 4.81
N SER A 220 17.41 14.33 3.51
CA SER A 220 16.54 13.63 2.53
C SER A 220 16.38 12.13 2.81
N SER A 221 17.36 11.53 3.50
CA SER A 221 17.33 10.12 3.91
C SER A 221 16.34 9.80 5.04
N VAL A 222 15.90 10.80 5.84
CA VAL A 222 15.01 10.60 6.99
C VAL A 222 13.60 10.25 6.52
N PRO A 223 13.06 9.04 6.81
CA PRO A 223 11.72 8.65 6.38
C PRO A 223 10.63 9.37 7.19
N TYR A 224 9.52 9.72 6.53
CA TYR A 224 8.34 10.27 7.19
C TYR A 224 7.83 9.39 8.35
N ASP A 225 7.76 8.07 8.12
CA ASP A 225 7.23 7.13 9.12
C ASP A 225 8.10 7.04 10.38
N GLU A 226 9.40 7.27 10.27
CA GLU A 226 10.30 7.37 11.43
C GLU A 226 9.98 8.60 12.27
N VAL A 227 9.84 9.76 11.61
CA VAL A 227 9.47 11.02 12.29
C VAL A 227 8.11 10.91 12.94
N LYS A 228 7.11 10.40 12.22
CA LYS A 228 5.75 10.21 12.74
C LYS A 228 5.73 9.27 13.96
N SER A 229 6.47 8.16 13.88
CA SER A 229 6.56 7.19 14.98
C SER A 229 7.24 7.80 16.19
N PHE A 230 8.29 8.60 15.97
CA PHE A 230 8.99 9.33 17.03
C PHE A 230 8.07 10.36 17.71
N ILE A 231 7.33 11.16 16.95
CA ILE A 231 6.35 12.11 17.48
C ILE A 231 5.32 11.38 18.35
N LYS A 232 4.69 10.33 17.82
CA LYS A 232 3.67 9.56 18.56
C LYS A 232 4.19 8.93 19.85
N LYS A 233 5.46 8.51 19.87
CA LYS A 233 6.08 7.89 21.05
C LYS A 233 6.39 8.89 22.15
N ASN A 234 6.73 10.14 21.78
CA ASN A 234 7.22 11.14 22.72
C ASN A 234 6.19 12.23 23.08
N ALA A 235 5.06 12.27 22.37
CA ALA A 235 3.97 13.17 22.67
C ALA A 235 3.16 12.71 23.89
N SER A 236 2.47 13.68 24.51
CA SER A 236 1.49 13.37 25.54
C SER A 236 0.29 12.57 24.99
N PRO A 237 -0.51 11.93 25.86
CA PRO A 237 -1.75 11.27 25.45
C PRO A 237 -2.79 12.21 24.83
N LEU A 238 -2.60 13.53 24.90
CA LEU A 238 -3.46 14.54 24.30
C LEU A 238 -3.29 14.60 22.79
N LEU A 239 -2.11 14.24 22.24
CA LEU A 239 -1.90 14.13 20.80
C LEU A 239 -2.66 12.92 20.25
N LYS A 240 -3.58 13.17 19.32
CA LYS A 240 -4.43 12.14 18.72
C LYS A 240 -4.08 11.88 17.26
N SER A 241 -3.66 12.89 16.52
CA SER A 241 -3.34 12.76 15.10
C SER A 241 -2.04 13.48 14.74
N VAL A 242 -1.28 12.84 13.84
CA VAL A 242 -0.10 13.40 13.18
C VAL A 242 -0.29 13.19 11.69
N SER A 243 -0.36 14.28 10.93
CA SER A 243 -0.50 14.24 9.47
C SER A 243 0.56 15.10 8.81
N LEU A 244 1.13 14.62 7.71
CA LEU A 244 1.96 15.40 6.80
C LEU A 244 1.02 16.11 5.84
N PHE A 245 1.11 17.43 5.73
CA PHE A 245 0.29 18.19 4.80
C PHE A 245 1.09 18.86 3.69
N ASP A 246 2.42 19.00 3.86
CA ASP A 246 3.30 19.50 2.82
C ASP A 246 4.66 18.81 2.85
N LEU A 247 5.21 18.53 1.65
CA LEU A 247 6.53 17.97 1.44
C LEU A 247 7.23 18.75 0.33
N PHE A 248 8.36 19.34 0.64
CA PHE A 248 9.13 20.17 -0.28
C PHE A 248 10.55 19.64 -0.40
N GLU A 249 10.94 19.24 -1.62
CA GLU A 249 12.23 18.58 -1.90
C GLU A 249 13.10 19.35 -2.90
N LYS A 250 12.61 20.47 -3.48
CA LYS A 250 13.31 21.23 -4.52
C LYS A 250 13.09 22.74 -4.34
N GLY A 251 14.03 23.57 -4.83
CA GLY A 251 13.95 25.04 -4.78
C GLY A 251 14.86 25.58 -3.69
N ASP A 252 14.33 26.43 -2.80
CA ASP A 252 15.10 27.13 -1.75
C ASP A 252 15.51 26.25 -0.55
N ILE A 253 15.81 24.98 -0.81
CA ILE A 253 16.33 24.04 0.19
C ILE A 253 17.69 23.53 -0.26
N GLU A 254 18.62 23.37 0.68
CA GLU A 254 19.96 22.81 0.45
C GLU A 254 19.88 21.43 -0.21
N GLU A 255 20.89 21.11 -1.02
CA GLU A 255 21.03 19.78 -1.58
C GLU A 255 21.02 18.72 -0.47
N ASN A 256 20.34 17.58 -0.73
CA ASN A 256 20.15 16.49 0.23
C ASN A 256 19.30 16.84 1.47
N LYS A 257 18.53 17.89 1.42
CA LYS A 257 17.54 18.25 2.44
C LYS A 257 16.12 18.19 1.87
N LYS A 258 15.15 18.01 2.78
CA LYS A 258 13.72 18.13 2.48
C LYS A 258 12.99 18.78 3.63
N SER A 259 11.97 19.55 3.31
CA SER A 259 11.07 20.12 4.30
C SER A 259 9.83 19.26 4.41
N MET A 260 9.50 18.84 5.62
CA MET A 260 8.26 18.16 5.95
C MET A 260 7.43 19.02 6.88
N ALA A 261 6.19 19.33 6.48
CA ALA A 261 5.25 20.10 7.28
C ALA A 261 4.17 19.19 7.87
N PHE A 262 4.02 19.27 9.19
CA PHE A 262 3.14 18.41 9.97
C PHE A 262 2.02 19.23 10.61
N ASN A 263 0.83 18.66 10.63
CA ASN A 263 -0.26 19.09 11.48
C ASN A 263 -0.43 18.09 12.64
N LEU A 264 -0.45 18.62 13.85
CA LEU A 264 -0.66 17.90 15.10
C LEU A 264 -2.04 18.26 15.65
N GLU A 265 -2.88 17.26 15.91
CA GLU A 265 -4.23 17.45 16.44
C GLU A 265 -4.29 16.95 17.87
N PHE A 266 -4.61 17.87 18.81
CA PHE A 266 -4.72 17.62 20.24
C PHE A 266 -6.17 17.74 20.69
N TYR A 267 -6.66 16.81 21.49
CA TYR A 267 -7.95 16.92 22.17
C TYR A 267 -8.06 15.96 23.34
N ASP A 268 -9.04 16.24 24.21
CA ASP A 268 -9.47 15.36 25.29
C ASP A 268 -10.97 15.08 25.17
N PHE A 269 -11.41 13.86 25.52
CA PHE A 269 -12.82 13.47 25.45
C PHE A 269 -13.65 14.00 26.63
N SER A 270 -13.01 14.42 27.71
CA SER A 270 -13.65 14.84 28.98
C SER A 270 -13.70 16.35 29.20
N ARG A 271 -12.80 17.12 28.54
CA ARG A 271 -12.67 18.57 28.75
C ARG A 271 -12.09 19.31 27.54
N THR A 272 -12.24 20.63 27.56
CA THR A 272 -11.48 21.51 26.66
C THR A 272 -10.03 21.61 27.13
N LEU A 273 -9.09 21.57 26.17
CA LEU A 273 -7.67 21.80 26.44
C LEU A 273 -7.38 23.29 26.58
N THR A 274 -6.42 23.65 27.45
CA THR A 274 -5.90 25.02 27.50
C THR A 274 -4.77 25.18 26.48
N GLU A 275 -4.59 26.41 25.99
CA GLU A 275 -3.49 26.75 25.08
C GLU A 275 -2.12 26.39 25.68
N ASP A 276 -1.90 26.74 26.95
CA ASP A 276 -0.63 26.50 27.66
C ASP A 276 -0.27 25.00 27.77
N GLU A 277 -1.26 24.12 27.93
CA GLU A 277 -1.01 22.66 27.97
C GLU A 277 -0.52 22.15 26.63
N VAL A 278 -1.18 22.58 25.54
CA VAL A 278 -0.82 22.17 24.19
C VAL A 278 0.52 22.77 23.78
N ASP A 279 0.75 24.03 24.06
CA ASP A 279 1.99 24.70 23.71
C ASP A 279 3.21 24.12 24.44
N ARG A 280 3.05 23.70 25.68
CA ARG A 280 4.12 23.03 26.42
C ARG A 280 4.51 21.69 25.77
N ASP A 281 3.51 20.86 25.44
CA ASP A 281 3.76 19.59 24.77
C ASP A 281 4.36 19.80 23.36
N PHE A 282 3.84 20.77 22.64
CA PHE A 282 4.30 21.15 21.31
C PHE A 282 5.78 21.62 21.30
N GLN A 283 6.16 22.53 22.20
CA GLN A 283 7.54 23.01 22.31
C GLN A 283 8.52 21.91 22.72
N ASN A 284 8.08 21.00 23.61
CA ASN A 284 8.87 19.84 23.96
C ASN A 284 9.12 18.93 22.74
N LEU A 285 8.09 18.67 21.94
CA LEU A 285 8.21 17.88 20.70
C LEU A 285 9.15 18.51 19.68
N ILE A 286 9.07 19.84 19.47
CA ILE A 286 9.97 20.60 18.60
C ILE A 286 11.42 20.35 19.03
N THR A 287 11.72 20.50 20.32
CA THR A 287 13.05 20.30 20.86
C THR A 287 13.56 18.87 20.66
N LEU A 288 12.71 17.88 20.95
CA LEU A 288 13.03 16.47 20.78
C LEU A 288 13.29 16.07 19.33
N ILE A 289 12.48 16.58 18.39
CA ILE A 289 12.63 16.33 16.94
C ILE A 289 13.96 16.95 16.45
N SER A 290 14.22 18.21 16.80
CA SER A 290 15.45 18.89 16.44
C SER A 290 16.69 18.12 16.88
N ASN A 291 16.70 17.66 18.13
CA ASN A 291 17.84 16.90 18.70
C ASN A 291 17.99 15.50 18.08
N LYS A 292 16.87 14.79 17.86
CA LYS A 292 16.90 13.40 17.37
C LYS A 292 17.35 13.32 15.91
N PHE A 293 16.85 14.22 15.07
CA PHE A 293 17.04 14.17 13.62
C PHE A 293 18.03 15.22 13.10
N ASN A 294 18.65 15.99 13.99
CA ASN A 294 19.50 17.14 13.63
C ASN A 294 18.77 18.05 12.61
N ALA A 295 17.48 18.26 12.85
CA ALA A 295 16.59 19.00 11.96
C ALA A 295 16.37 20.43 12.46
N SER A 296 16.26 21.38 11.52
CA SER A 296 15.99 22.78 11.81
C SER A 296 14.53 23.14 11.53
N LEU A 297 13.93 23.95 12.42
CA LEU A 297 12.57 24.46 12.21
C LEU A 297 12.59 25.42 11.01
N ARG A 298 11.67 25.26 10.06
CA ARG A 298 11.54 26.15 8.91
C ARG A 298 10.73 27.39 9.32
N GLY A 299 11.30 28.58 9.13
CA GLY A 299 10.60 29.84 9.40
C GLY A 299 11.07 30.60 10.63
N ASN A 300 12.21 30.23 11.22
CA ASN A 300 12.96 31.09 12.15
C ASN A 300 14.13 31.73 11.45
#